data_a06429fcc630985a043cb34e75933515
#
_entry.id   a06429fcc630985a043cb34e75933515
#
_cell.length_a   1.000
_cell.length_b   1.000
_cell.length_c   1.000
_cell.angle_alpha   90.00
_cell.angle_beta   90.00
_cell.angle_gamma   90.00
#
_symmetry.space_group_name_H-M   'P 1'
#
loop_
_entity.id
_entity.type
_entity.pdbx_description
1 polymer ?
#
loop_
_entity_poly.entity_id
_entity_poly.type
_entity_poly.pdbx_seq_one_letter_code
_entity_poly.pdbx_strand_id
1 'polypeptide(L)'
;DGGLMNNLPVEPLEPVCEDIIGVNVNPVTEAKGFSSFRNYADRVMHLALRANIQHNIQKCDIYIEPPGLMDYNLFKISAAKQIFDIGYAHTLNLVEQIKRDLF
;
A
#
# COMPACT_ATOMS: atom_id res chain seq x y z
N ASP A 1 7.29 -1.04 -15.82
CA ASP A 1 6.43 -0.54 -14.76
C ASP A 1 7.28 0.07 -13.64
N GLY A 2 6.97 1.31 -13.29
CA GLY A 2 7.65 2.04 -12.22
C GLY A 2 7.55 1.36 -10.86
N GLY A 3 6.45 0.65 -10.60
CA GLY A 3 6.23 -0.08 -9.35
C GLY A 3 7.25 -1.20 -9.09
N LEU A 4 7.83 -1.79 -10.14
CA LEU A 4 8.90 -2.78 -9.98
C LEU A 4 10.22 -2.18 -9.52
N MET A 5 10.46 -0.91 -9.82
CA MET A 5 11.69 -0.21 -9.47
C MET A 5 11.57 0.52 -8.14
N ASN A 6 10.49 1.29 -7.97
CA ASN A 6 10.20 2.03 -6.74
C ASN A 6 8.68 2.27 -6.63
N ASN A 7 7.99 1.44 -5.88
CA ASN A 7 6.53 1.48 -5.77
C ASN A 7 6.03 2.52 -4.74
N LEU A 8 6.91 3.07 -3.91
CA LEU A 8 6.61 4.15 -2.95
C LEU A 8 7.76 5.17 -3.01
N PRO A 9 7.79 6.04 -4.05
CA PRO A 9 8.91 6.95 -4.28
C PRO A 9 8.86 8.16 -3.33
N VAL A 10 9.50 8.08 -2.18
CA VAL A 10 9.59 9.16 -1.19
C VAL A 10 10.82 10.06 -1.42
N GLU A 11 11.85 9.55 -2.07
CA GLU A 11 13.13 10.23 -2.24
C GLU A 11 13.02 11.63 -2.88
N PRO A 12 12.13 11.86 -3.88
CA PRO A 12 11.96 13.20 -4.44
C PRO A 12 11.32 14.19 -3.47
N LEU A 13 10.62 13.70 -2.45
CA LEU A 13 9.91 14.53 -1.47
C LEU A 13 10.79 14.90 -0.29
N GLU A 14 11.74 14.05 0.11
CA GLU A 14 12.61 14.25 1.28
C GLU A 14 13.28 15.64 1.32
N PRO A 15 13.80 16.20 0.21
CA PRO A 15 14.48 17.52 0.27
C PRO A 15 13.52 18.71 0.27
N VAL A 16 12.22 18.52 0.03
CA VAL A 16 11.26 19.62 -0.20
C VAL A 16 10.02 19.58 0.69
N CYS A 17 9.81 18.50 1.44
CA CYS A 17 8.69 18.34 2.34
C CYS A 17 9.18 18.12 3.78
N GLU A 18 8.48 18.73 4.76
CA GLU A 18 8.74 18.51 6.17
C GLU A 18 8.11 17.20 6.64
N ASP A 19 6.90 16.89 6.14
CA ASP A 19 6.15 15.67 6.45
C ASP A 19 5.80 14.90 5.19
N ILE A 20 5.87 13.58 5.26
CA ILE A 20 5.57 12.67 4.15
C ILE A 20 4.48 11.68 4.56
N ILE A 21 3.38 11.66 3.82
CA ILE A 21 2.33 10.65 3.97
C ILE A 21 2.47 9.61 2.86
N GLY A 22 2.76 8.37 3.23
CA GLY A 22 2.80 7.25 2.30
C GLY A 22 1.48 6.48 2.29
N VAL A 23 0.98 6.13 1.11
CA VAL A 23 -0.23 5.32 0.96
C VAL A 23 0.08 4.08 0.13
N ASN A 24 -0.14 2.90 0.69
CA ASN A 24 -0.05 1.64 -0.02
C ASN A 24 -1.43 0.97 -0.14
N VAL A 25 -1.87 0.79 -1.37
CA VAL A 25 -3.17 0.17 -1.68
C VAL A 25 -3.06 -1.33 -2.01
N ASN A 26 -1.86 -1.90 -1.91
CA ASN A 26 -1.58 -3.30 -2.20
C ASN A 26 -0.96 -4.01 -0.98
N PRO A 27 -1.72 -4.17 0.13
CA PRO A 27 -1.21 -4.89 1.30
C PRO A 27 -0.92 -6.35 0.94
N VAL A 28 0.15 -6.90 1.49
CA VAL A 28 0.54 -8.31 1.27
C VAL A 28 -0.24 -9.21 2.22
N THR A 29 -0.95 -10.19 1.66
CA THR A 29 -1.64 -11.23 2.43
C THR A 29 -0.68 -12.33 2.87
N GLU A 30 -1.05 -13.04 3.94
CA GLU A 30 -0.46 -14.33 4.25
C GLU A 30 -0.83 -15.36 3.16
N ALA A 31 0.10 -16.28 2.87
CA ALA A 31 -0.10 -17.28 1.83
C ALA A 31 -1.16 -18.30 2.27
N LYS A 32 -2.31 -18.28 1.65
CA LYS A 32 -3.33 -19.32 1.76
C LYS A 32 -3.11 -20.35 0.66
N GLY A 33 -2.14 -21.23 0.79
CA GLY A 33 -1.89 -22.33 -0.16
C GLY A 33 -1.76 -21.90 -1.63
N PHE A 34 -1.06 -22.69 -2.42
CA PHE A 34 -0.92 -22.43 -3.85
C PHE A 34 -1.75 -23.47 -4.61
N SER A 35 -2.86 -23.06 -5.20
CA SER A 35 -3.72 -23.95 -6.02
C SER A 35 -3.38 -23.92 -7.51
N SER A 36 -2.57 -22.92 -7.96
CA SER A 36 -2.18 -22.79 -9.37
C SER A 36 -0.87 -22.00 -9.51
N PHE A 37 -0.21 -22.19 -10.67
CA PHE A 37 0.98 -21.42 -11.05
C PHE A 37 0.71 -19.91 -11.08
N ARG A 38 -0.50 -19.51 -11.50
CA ARG A 38 -0.91 -18.09 -11.52
C ARG A 38 -0.91 -17.50 -10.12
N ASN A 39 -1.45 -18.21 -9.12
CA ASN A 39 -1.46 -17.76 -7.73
C ASN A 39 -0.04 -17.64 -7.18
N TYR A 40 0.85 -18.52 -7.57
CA TYR A 40 2.26 -18.45 -7.20
C TYR A 40 2.94 -17.21 -7.80
N ALA A 41 2.75 -16.95 -9.10
CA ALA A 41 3.33 -15.79 -9.78
C ALA A 41 2.81 -14.46 -9.18
N ASP A 42 1.51 -14.38 -8.91
CA ASP A 42 0.88 -13.23 -8.24
C ASP A 42 1.51 -12.99 -6.85
N ARG A 43 1.71 -14.05 -6.08
CA ARG A 43 2.36 -13.97 -4.77
C ARG A 43 3.80 -13.46 -4.84
N VAL A 44 4.58 -13.97 -5.79
CA VAL A 44 5.97 -13.53 -6.00
C VAL A 44 6.01 -12.05 -6.36
N MET A 45 5.09 -11.59 -7.22
CA MET A 45 4.98 -10.18 -7.58
C MET A 45 4.66 -9.31 -6.36
N HIS A 46 3.68 -9.70 -5.55
CA HIS A 46 3.32 -8.96 -4.32
C HIS A 46 4.49 -8.88 -3.34
N LEU A 47 5.22 -9.96 -3.14
CA LEU A 47 6.40 -9.97 -2.26
C LEU A 47 7.52 -9.08 -2.80
N ALA A 48 7.74 -9.07 -4.10
CA ALA A 48 8.73 -8.20 -4.73
C ALA A 48 8.38 -6.72 -4.58
N LEU A 49 7.11 -6.35 -4.80
CA LEU A 49 6.61 -4.99 -4.56
C LEU A 49 6.75 -4.59 -3.09
N ARG A 50 6.44 -5.49 -2.16
CA ARG A 50 6.58 -5.23 -0.72
C ARG A 50 8.03 -5.01 -0.30
N ALA A 51 8.94 -5.85 -0.76
CA ALA A 51 10.37 -5.71 -0.49
C ALA A 51 10.92 -4.37 -1.01
N ASN A 52 10.43 -3.92 -2.17
CA ASN A 52 10.81 -2.67 -2.81
C ASN A 52 10.44 -1.44 -1.96
N ILE A 53 9.29 -1.45 -1.29
CA ILE A 53 8.81 -0.29 -0.51
C ILE A 53 9.24 -0.30 0.94
N GLN A 54 9.76 -1.41 1.48
CA GLN A 54 10.02 -1.59 2.91
C GLN A 54 10.94 -0.50 3.50
N HIS A 55 11.97 -0.10 2.76
CA HIS A 55 12.87 0.97 3.18
C HIS A 55 12.16 2.34 3.21
N ASN A 56 11.30 2.61 2.22
CA ASN A 56 10.63 3.90 2.06
C ASN A 56 9.45 4.09 3.02
N ILE A 57 8.86 3.00 3.53
CA ILE A 57 7.85 3.07 4.60
C ILE A 57 8.42 3.78 5.83
N GLN A 58 9.67 3.49 6.18
CA GLN A 58 10.32 4.07 7.37
C GLN A 58 10.61 5.57 7.24
N LYS A 59 10.55 6.11 6.02
CA LYS A 59 10.75 7.53 5.73
C LYS A 59 9.44 8.33 5.74
N CYS A 60 8.30 7.65 5.84
CA CYS A 60 7.00 8.31 5.95
C CYS A 60 6.71 8.63 7.41
N ASP A 61 6.26 9.86 7.69
CA ASP A 61 5.78 10.27 9.01
C ASP A 61 4.44 9.60 9.31
N ILE A 62 3.62 9.44 8.28
CA ILE A 62 2.38 8.66 8.34
C ILE A 62 2.37 7.64 7.19
N TYR A 63 2.07 6.38 7.52
CA TYR A 63 1.89 5.32 6.54
C TYR A 63 0.50 4.72 6.63
N ILE A 64 -0.22 4.75 5.51
CA ILE A 64 -1.60 4.26 5.39
C ILE A 64 -1.62 3.02 4.51
N GLU A 65 -2.01 1.90 5.08
CA GLU A 65 -2.15 0.61 4.38
C GLU A 65 -3.46 -0.06 4.84
N PRO A 66 -4.58 0.13 4.13
CA PRO A 66 -5.86 -0.42 4.54
C PRO A 66 -5.86 -1.95 4.48
N PRO A 67 -5.96 -2.66 5.61
CA PRO A 67 -5.88 -4.13 5.64
C PRO A 67 -7.05 -4.80 4.90
N GLY A 68 -8.20 -4.16 4.81
CA GLY A 68 -9.35 -4.67 4.07
C GLY A 68 -9.13 -4.83 2.56
N LEU A 69 -8.01 -4.30 2.02
CA LEU A 69 -7.65 -4.47 0.61
C LEU A 69 -6.92 -5.80 0.32
N MET A 70 -6.59 -6.56 1.34
CA MET A 70 -5.89 -7.85 1.20
C MET A 70 -6.64 -8.88 0.35
N ASP A 71 -7.96 -8.82 0.30
CA ASP A 71 -8.81 -9.78 -0.42
C ASP A 71 -8.99 -9.43 -1.91
N TYR A 72 -8.41 -8.32 -2.36
CA TYR A 72 -8.51 -7.86 -3.74
C TYR A 72 -7.20 -8.07 -4.48
N ASN A 73 -7.28 -8.60 -5.71
CA ASN A 73 -6.12 -8.69 -6.58
C ASN A 73 -5.90 -7.39 -7.38
N LEU A 74 -4.68 -7.21 -7.89
CA LEU A 74 -4.23 -5.99 -8.57
C LEU A 74 -5.09 -5.58 -9.78
N PHE A 75 -5.83 -6.51 -10.40
CA PHE A 75 -6.52 -6.30 -11.66
C PHE A 75 -8.05 -6.40 -11.55
N LYS A 76 -8.61 -6.41 -10.34
CA LYS A 76 -10.05 -6.55 -10.14
C LYS A 76 -10.79 -5.22 -10.27
N ILE A 77 -10.85 -4.68 -11.48
CA ILE A 77 -11.48 -3.38 -11.79
C ILE A 77 -12.97 -3.35 -11.39
N SER A 78 -13.68 -4.47 -11.48
CA SER A 78 -15.09 -4.55 -11.08
C SER A 78 -15.35 -4.25 -9.60
N ALA A 79 -14.32 -4.32 -8.76
CA ALA A 79 -14.40 -4.02 -7.33
C ALA A 79 -13.93 -2.59 -6.98
N ALA A 80 -13.69 -1.72 -7.96
CA ALA A 80 -13.10 -0.39 -7.75
C ALA A 80 -13.85 0.44 -6.70
N LYS A 81 -15.20 0.43 -6.73
CA LYS A 81 -15.99 1.16 -5.73
C LYS A 81 -15.80 0.61 -4.32
N GLN A 82 -15.80 -0.70 -4.16
CA GLN A 82 -15.60 -1.35 -2.85
C GLN A 82 -14.20 -1.06 -2.30
N ILE A 83 -13.18 -1.13 -3.15
CA ILE A 83 -11.79 -0.79 -2.82
C ILE A 83 -11.69 0.67 -2.36
N PHE A 84 -12.33 1.59 -3.10
CA PHE A 84 -12.40 3.00 -2.71
C PHE A 84 -13.06 3.18 -1.33
N ASP A 85 -14.23 2.58 -1.12
CA ASP A 85 -14.99 2.72 0.14
C ASP A 85 -14.18 2.18 1.34
N ILE A 86 -13.46 1.06 1.17
CA ILE A 86 -12.57 0.50 2.20
C ILE A 86 -11.42 1.46 2.52
N GLY A 87 -10.73 1.98 1.51
CA GLY A 87 -9.63 2.93 1.70
C GLY A 87 -10.09 4.21 2.37
N TYR A 88 -11.21 4.75 1.91
CA TYR A 88 -11.81 5.96 2.48
C TYR A 88 -12.18 5.79 3.95
N ALA A 89 -12.91 4.73 4.29
CA ALA A 89 -13.34 4.46 5.68
C ALA A 89 -12.13 4.24 6.60
N HIS A 90 -11.12 3.49 6.15
CA HIS A 90 -9.88 3.28 6.91
C HIS A 90 -9.16 4.58 7.19
N THR A 91 -8.95 5.42 6.17
CA THR A 91 -8.27 6.70 6.30
C THR A 91 -9.05 7.67 7.19
N LEU A 92 -10.38 7.69 7.07
CA LEU A 92 -11.24 8.55 7.89
C LEU A 92 -11.08 8.26 9.39
N ASN A 93 -10.92 6.99 9.77
CA ASN A 93 -10.64 6.61 11.17
C ASN A 93 -9.27 7.08 11.65
N LEU A 94 -8.33 7.38 10.75
CA LEU A 94 -7.00 7.88 11.08
C LEU A 94 -6.90 9.41 11.09
N VAL A 95 -7.92 10.13 10.62
CA VAL A 95 -7.87 11.60 10.45
C VAL A 95 -7.48 12.32 11.73
N GLU A 96 -8.04 11.93 12.87
CA GLU A 96 -7.74 12.59 14.16
C GLU A 96 -6.30 12.32 14.62
N GLN A 97 -5.77 11.14 14.31
CA GLN A 97 -4.35 10.84 14.55
C GLN A 97 -3.46 11.65 13.62
N ILE A 98 -3.78 11.69 12.33
CA ILE A 98 -3.04 12.45 11.32
C ILE A 98 -2.97 13.92 11.69
N LYS A 99 -4.10 14.52 12.10
CA LYS A 99 -4.13 15.91 12.55
C LYS A 99 -3.25 16.17 13.77
N ARG A 100 -3.23 15.24 14.71
CA ARG A 100 -2.43 15.36 15.95
C ARG A 100 -0.93 15.23 15.68
N ASP A 101 -0.56 14.36 14.76
CA ASP A 101 0.84 14.02 14.51
C ASP A 101 1.52 15.02 13.54
N LEU A 102 0.73 15.64 12.63
CA LEU A 102 1.25 16.55 11.60
C LEU A 102 0.84 18.04 11.82
N PHE A 103 -0.15 18.29 12.63
CA PHE A 103 -0.67 19.63 12.89
C PHE A 103 -0.88 19.89 14.39
#